data_946fb1f1838af5dd58787f7da1123793
#
_entry.id   946fb1f1838af5dd58787f7da1123793
#
_cell.length_a   1.000
_cell.length_b   1.000
_cell.length_c   1.000
_cell.angle_alpha   90.00
_cell.angle_beta   90.00
_cell.angle_gamma   90.00
#
_symmetry.space_group_name_H-M   'P 1'
#
loop_
_entity.id
_entity.type
_entity.pdbx_description
1 polymer ?
#
loop_
_entity_poly.entity_id
_entity_poly.type
_entity_poly.pdbx_seq_one_letter_code
_entity_poly.pdbx_strand_id
1 'polypeptide(L)'
;DALYLVGEQGLLRKWEPQTQRFVSLPSPYDGSFFGLIGRPDEVIVYGLRGHVYRSTDGGENWTRLVSPLPISISAAMQGADGQFRLFTQAGHMLLQRGNEPLSLAPLAEPSPVAGAALTADGTLALVGSRGVRTLGVK
;
A
#
# COMPACT_ATOMS: atom_id res chain seq x y z
N ASP A 1 -17.47 1.50 7.26
CA ASP A 1 -16.03 1.61 7.19
C ASP A 1 -15.36 0.47 7.95
N ALA A 2 -14.32 -0.10 7.37
CA ALA A 2 -13.59 -1.20 7.97
C ALA A 2 -12.26 -0.69 8.56
N LEU A 3 -11.88 -1.24 9.71
CA LEU A 3 -10.61 -0.95 10.35
C LEU A 3 -9.76 -2.22 10.36
N TYR A 4 -8.56 -2.13 9.81
CA TYR A 4 -7.61 -3.24 9.71
C TYR A 4 -6.33 -2.92 10.46
N LEU A 5 -5.67 -3.99 10.90
CA LEU A 5 -4.36 -3.92 11.56
C LEU A 5 -3.43 -4.91 10.87
N VAL A 6 -2.27 -4.45 10.47
CA VAL A 6 -1.23 -5.27 9.85
C VAL A 6 0.09 -5.13 10.61
N GLY A 7 0.97 -6.11 10.46
CA GLY A 7 2.25 -6.07 11.16
C GLY A 7 3.19 -7.20 10.77
N GLU A 8 4.10 -7.50 11.66
CA GLU A 8 5.14 -8.51 11.44
C GLU A 8 4.56 -9.92 11.37
N GLN A 9 5.30 -10.83 10.75
CA GLN A 9 4.96 -12.24 10.64
C GLN A 9 3.56 -12.48 10.05
N GLY A 10 3.19 -11.64 9.09
CA GLY A 10 1.89 -11.78 8.42
C GLY A 10 0.69 -11.38 9.27
N LEU A 11 0.91 -10.63 10.34
CA LEU A 11 -0.19 -10.18 11.19
C LEU A 11 -1.22 -9.42 10.36
N LEU A 12 -2.47 -9.89 10.40
CA LEU A 12 -3.56 -9.32 9.64
C LEU A 12 -4.85 -9.51 10.46
N ARG A 13 -5.43 -8.40 10.90
CA ARG A 13 -6.64 -8.41 11.73
C ARG A 13 -7.62 -7.38 11.26
N LYS A 14 -8.88 -7.62 11.56
CA LYS A 14 -9.99 -6.73 11.24
C LYS A 14 -10.80 -6.44 12.50
N TRP A 15 -11.18 -5.19 12.67
CA TRP A 15 -12.05 -4.80 13.77
C TRP A 15 -13.45 -5.36 13.58
N GLU A 16 -13.97 -5.99 14.64
CA GLU A 16 -15.34 -6.50 14.66
C GLU A 16 -16.17 -5.67 15.66
N PRO A 17 -17.08 -4.82 15.16
CA PRO A 17 -17.83 -3.90 16.03
C PRO A 17 -18.71 -4.63 17.07
N GLN A 18 -19.27 -5.79 16.70
CA GLN A 18 -20.17 -6.52 17.58
C GLN A 18 -19.49 -7.01 18.86
N THR A 19 -18.24 -7.45 18.74
CA THR A 19 -17.47 -7.96 19.88
C THR A 19 -16.48 -6.93 20.44
N GLN A 20 -16.29 -5.81 19.72
CA GLN A 20 -15.29 -4.78 20.05
C GLN A 20 -13.88 -5.37 20.15
N ARG A 21 -13.51 -6.21 19.20
CA ARG A 21 -12.21 -6.89 19.14
C ARG A 21 -11.67 -6.88 17.73
N PHE A 22 -10.33 -6.93 17.63
CA PHE A 22 -9.67 -7.29 16.38
C PHE A 22 -9.68 -8.81 16.24
N VAL A 23 -10.17 -9.30 15.12
CA VAL A 23 -10.20 -10.74 14.81
C VAL A 23 -9.17 -11.04 13.76
N SER A 24 -8.48 -12.18 13.89
CA SER A 24 -7.50 -12.62 12.90
C SER A 24 -8.17 -12.99 11.60
N LEU A 25 -7.57 -12.54 10.50
CA LEU A 25 -7.96 -12.95 9.15
C LEU A 25 -6.94 -13.97 8.61
N PRO A 26 -7.36 -14.84 7.67
CA PRO A 26 -6.38 -15.68 6.98
C PRO A 26 -5.36 -14.80 6.28
N SER A 27 -4.09 -14.98 6.62
CA SER A 27 -3.03 -14.17 6.03
C SER A 27 -2.44 -14.87 4.81
N PRO A 28 -2.27 -14.16 3.68
CA PRO A 28 -1.70 -14.75 2.47
C PRO A 28 -0.17 -14.82 2.51
N TYR A 29 0.46 -14.29 3.55
CA TYR A 29 1.90 -14.15 3.64
C TYR A 29 2.34 -14.19 5.10
N ASP A 30 3.47 -14.83 5.38
CA ASP A 30 4.04 -14.93 6.72
C ASP A 30 5.14 -13.92 7.01
N GLY A 31 5.49 -13.08 6.03
CA GLY A 31 6.43 -11.99 6.22
C GLY A 31 5.75 -10.72 6.71
N SER A 32 6.55 -9.68 6.94
CA SER A 32 6.07 -8.43 7.51
C SER A 32 5.26 -7.61 6.52
N PHE A 33 4.12 -7.11 6.98
CA PHE A 33 3.40 -6.05 6.31
C PHE A 33 3.77 -4.71 6.95
N PHE A 34 4.03 -3.71 6.11
CA PHE A 34 4.41 -2.38 6.56
C PHE A 34 3.27 -1.37 6.50
N GLY A 35 2.21 -1.70 5.79
CA GLY A 35 1.05 -0.84 5.73
C GLY A 35 -0.09 -1.41 4.91
N LEU A 36 -1.14 -0.62 4.85
CA LEU A 36 -2.33 -0.94 4.08
C LEU A 36 -2.96 0.34 3.54
N ILE A 37 -3.74 0.20 2.48
CA ILE A 37 -4.55 1.28 1.93
C ILE A 37 -5.84 0.69 1.41
N GLY A 38 -6.93 1.43 1.49
CA GLY A 38 -8.22 0.91 1.07
C GLY A 38 -9.23 1.96 0.72
N ARG A 39 -10.32 1.48 0.18
CA ARG A 39 -11.57 2.18 -0.06
C ARG A 39 -12.71 1.24 0.38
N PRO A 40 -13.99 1.65 0.38
CA PRO A 40 -15.05 0.84 1.00
C PRO A 40 -15.13 -0.62 0.57
N ASP A 41 -14.80 -0.94 -0.67
CA ASP A 41 -14.93 -2.29 -1.23
C ASP A 41 -13.59 -2.92 -1.63
N GLU A 42 -12.48 -2.34 -1.19
CA GLU A 42 -11.15 -2.81 -1.58
C GLU A 42 -10.13 -2.48 -0.51
N VAL A 43 -9.26 -3.44 -0.20
CA VAL A 43 -8.11 -3.20 0.68
C VAL A 43 -6.86 -3.85 0.08
N ILE A 44 -5.74 -3.16 0.21
CA ILE A 44 -4.44 -3.61 -0.26
C ILE A 44 -3.49 -3.57 0.93
N VAL A 45 -2.80 -4.67 1.18
CA VAL A 45 -1.74 -4.76 2.19
C VAL A 45 -0.41 -4.93 1.48
N TYR A 46 0.63 -4.32 2.01
CA TYR A 46 1.93 -4.32 1.35
C TYR A 46 3.06 -4.39 2.38
N GLY A 47 4.20 -4.87 1.93
CA GLY A 47 5.32 -4.99 2.86
C GLY A 47 6.61 -5.51 2.25
N LEU A 48 7.19 -6.46 2.95
CA LEU A 48 8.54 -6.95 2.74
C LEU A 48 8.75 -7.53 1.33
N ARG A 49 9.85 -7.18 0.70
CA ARG A 49 10.31 -7.74 -0.59
C ARG A 49 9.32 -7.55 -1.75
N GLY A 50 8.51 -6.49 -1.69
CA GLY A 50 7.55 -6.21 -2.75
C GLY A 50 6.28 -7.07 -2.69
N HIS A 51 6.00 -7.72 -1.57
CA HIS A 51 4.77 -8.47 -1.39
C HIS A 51 3.59 -7.53 -1.24
N VAL A 52 2.59 -7.71 -2.11
CA VAL A 52 1.36 -6.91 -2.13
C VAL A 52 0.19 -7.84 -2.37
N TYR A 53 -0.87 -7.67 -1.60
CA TYR A 53 -2.07 -8.49 -1.71
C TYR A 53 -3.31 -7.60 -1.70
N ARG A 54 -4.30 -7.98 -2.49
CA ARG A 54 -5.56 -7.26 -2.64
C ARG A 54 -6.74 -8.13 -2.23
N SER A 55 -7.66 -7.56 -1.48
CA SER A 55 -8.94 -8.20 -1.13
C SER A 55 -10.09 -7.30 -1.53
N THR A 56 -11.15 -7.90 -2.05
CA THR A 56 -12.41 -7.23 -2.38
C THR A 56 -13.60 -7.81 -1.64
N ASP A 57 -13.35 -8.67 -0.66
CA ASP A 57 -14.40 -9.36 0.12
C ASP A 57 -14.22 -9.18 1.64
N GLY A 58 -13.67 -8.04 2.03
CA GLY A 58 -13.51 -7.73 3.44
C GLY A 58 -12.34 -8.44 4.11
N GLY A 59 -11.37 -8.89 3.34
CA GLY A 59 -10.16 -9.54 3.87
C GLY A 59 -10.27 -11.04 4.03
N GLU A 60 -11.32 -11.67 3.52
CA GLU A 60 -11.48 -13.12 3.58
C GLU A 60 -10.62 -13.84 2.56
N ASN A 61 -10.49 -13.27 1.37
CA ASN A 61 -9.64 -13.82 0.31
C ASN A 61 -8.71 -12.74 -0.23
N TRP A 62 -7.50 -13.14 -0.57
CA TRP A 62 -6.46 -12.24 -1.02
C TRP A 62 -5.86 -12.71 -2.34
N THR A 63 -5.63 -11.77 -3.25
CA THR A 63 -4.94 -12.01 -4.51
C THR A 63 -3.61 -11.29 -4.48
N ARG A 64 -2.53 -12.00 -4.78
CA ARG A 64 -1.21 -11.37 -4.86
C ARG A 64 -1.13 -10.49 -6.10
N LEU A 65 -0.66 -9.27 -5.91
CA LEU A 65 -0.30 -8.36 -6.99
C LEU A 65 1.21 -8.45 -7.19
N VAL A 66 1.62 -8.94 -8.36
CA VAL A 66 3.05 -9.15 -8.62
C VAL A 66 3.75 -7.81 -8.78
N SER A 67 4.82 -7.59 -8.03
CA SER A 67 5.65 -6.39 -8.16
C SER A 67 6.79 -6.66 -9.16
N PRO A 68 7.12 -5.68 -10.02
CA PRO A 68 8.25 -5.82 -10.93
C PRO A 68 9.61 -5.79 -10.22
N LEU A 69 9.61 -5.38 -8.93
CA LEU A 69 10.84 -5.23 -8.15
C LEU A 69 10.67 -5.95 -6.81
N PRO A 70 11.67 -6.77 -6.38
CA PRO A 70 11.62 -7.44 -5.08
C PRO A 70 12.09 -6.52 -3.95
N ILE A 71 11.61 -5.29 -3.94
CA ILE A 71 11.99 -4.25 -2.98
C ILE A 71 10.80 -3.97 -2.07
N SER A 72 11.05 -3.88 -0.77
CA SER A 72 10.01 -3.59 0.21
C SER A 72 9.25 -2.32 -0.12
N ILE A 73 7.93 -2.38 0.06
CA ILE A 73 7.04 -1.25 -0.16
C ILE A 73 6.77 -0.62 1.19
N SER A 74 7.04 0.68 1.28
CA SER A 74 7.04 1.41 2.55
C SER A 74 5.89 2.40 2.68
N ALA A 75 5.23 2.75 1.58
CA ALA A 75 4.16 3.73 1.60
C ALA A 75 3.19 3.51 0.45
N ALA A 76 1.97 4.02 0.62
CA ALA A 76 0.95 4.01 -0.41
C ALA A 76 0.07 5.25 -0.28
N MET A 77 -0.52 5.67 -1.40
CA MET A 77 -1.49 6.76 -1.41
C MET A 77 -2.49 6.56 -2.55
N GLN A 78 -3.64 7.21 -2.43
CA GLN A 78 -4.61 7.29 -3.52
C GLN A 78 -4.40 8.58 -4.28
N GLY A 79 -4.21 8.47 -5.60
CA GLY A 79 -4.06 9.63 -6.46
C GLY A 79 -5.38 10.34 -6.74
N ALA A 80 -5.30 11.51 -7.39
CA ALA A 80 -6.48 12.28 -7.77
C ALA A 80 -7.41 11.52 -8.71
N ASP A 81 -6.86 10.58 -9.48
CA ASP A 81 -7.62 9.70 -10.38
C ASP A 81 -8.28 8.51 -9.68
N GLY A 82 -8.11 8.40 -8.36
CA GLY A 82 -8.64 7.29 -7.56
C GLY A 82 -7.78 6.04 -7.54
N GLN A 83 -6.71 5.98 -8.34
CA GLN A 83 -5.81 4.83 -8.36
C GLN A 83 -4.85 4.86 -7.17
N PHE A 84 -4.54 3.68 -6.66
CA PHE A 84 -3.52 3.54 -5.63
C PHE A 84 -2.13 3.57 -6.24
N ARG A 85 -1.23 4.25 -5.54
CA ARG A 85 0.19 4.30 -5.86
C ARG A 85 0.98 3.80 -4.67
N LEU A 86 1.94 2.94 -4.94
CA LEU A 86 2.77 2.31 -3.92
C LEU A 86 4.22 2.77 -4.13
N PHE A 87 4.94 2.91 -3.03
CA PHE A 87 6.31 3.42 -3.08
C PHE A 87 7.26 2.43 -2.44
N THR A 88 8.35 2.13 -3.12
CA THR A 88 9.39 1.25 -2.59
C THR A 88 10.35 2.02 -1.69
N GLN A 89 11.06 1.29 -0.85
CA GLN A 89 12.12 1.87 -0.02
C GLN A 89 13.25 2.49 -0.86
N ALA A 90 13.43 2.04 -2.09
CA ALA A 90 14.43 2.60 -3.00
C ALA A 90 13.93 3.81 -3.79
N GLY A 91 12.66 4.21 -3.61
CA GLY A 91 12.13 5.41 -4.24
C GLY A 91 11.41 5.20 -5.56
N HIS A 92 11.05 3.96 -5.89
CA HIS A 92 10.24 3.68 -7.07
C HIS A 92 8.76 3.86 -6.76
N MET A 93 8.00 4.35 -7.73
CA MET A 93 6.55 4.42 -7.66
C MET A 93 5.93 3.32 -8.52
N LEU A 94 4.98 2.59 -7.93
CA LEU A 94 4.26 1.51 -8.59
C LEU A 94 2.79 1.88 -8.70
N LEU A 95 2.20 1.59 -9.86
CA LEU A 95 0.77 1.81 -10.10
C LEU A 95 0.02 0.51 -9.94
N GLN A 96 -1.14 0.57 -9.28
CA GLN A 96 -2.00 -0.57 -9.07
C GLN A 96 -3.29 -0.42 -9.88
N ARG A 97 -3.68 -1.49 -10.58
CA ARG A 97 -4.91 -1.57 -11.37
C ARG A 97 -5.55 -2.93 -11.16
N GLY A 98 -6.62 -3.00 -10.39
CA GLY A 98 -7.32 -4.25 -10.14
C GLY A 98 -6.38 -5.35 -9.67
N ASN A 99 -6.47 -6.53 -10.26
CA ASN A 99 -5.60 -7.66 -9.96
C ASN A 99 -4.42 -7.79 -10.93
N GLU A 100 -4.20 -6.79 -11.79
CA GLU A 100 -3.07 -6.81 -12.71
C GLU A 100 -1.74 -6.68 -11.95
N PRO A 101 -0.62 -7.17 -12.53
CA PRO A 101 0.69 -6.90 -11.96
C PRO A 101 0.90 -5.40 -11.77
N LEU A 102 1.59 -5.03 -10.70
CA LEU A 102 1.96 -3.64 -10.47
C LEU A 102 2.88 -3.16 -11.58
N SER A 103 2.68 -1.93 -12.04
CA SER A 103 3.50 -1.35 -13.10
C SER A 103 4.38 -0.24 -12.54
N LEU A 104 5.62 -0.20 -13.05
CA LEU A 104 6.59 0.81 -12.64
C LEU A 104 6.24 2.14 -13.31
N ALA A 105 6.10 3.19 -12.52
CA ALA A 105 5.92 4.54 -13.02
C ALA A 105 7.23 5.30 -12.86
N PRO A 106 7.65 6.10 -13.87
CA PRO A 106 8.89 6.85 -13.76
C PRO A 106 8.77 7.98 -12.74
N LEU A 107 9.81 8.12 -11.91
CA LEU A 107 10.07 9.30 -11.10
C LEU A 107 11.40 9.90 -11.54
N ALA A 108 11.44 11.23 -11.63
CA ALA A 108 12.62 11.92 -12.14
C ALA A 108 13.84 11.72 -11.23
N GLU A 109 13.62 11.66 -9.92
CA GLU A 109 14.70 11.53 -8.95
C GLU A 109 14.29 10.53 -7.86
N PRO A 110 14.49 9.23 -8.10
CA PRO A 110 14.19 8.23 -7.07
C PRO A 110 14.99 8.49 -5.79
N SER A 111 14.32 8.45 -4.66
CA SER A 111 14.97 8.49 -3.34
C SER A 111 14.10 7.74 -2.35
N PRO A 112 14.69 7.19 -1.26
CA PRO A 112 13.92 6.42 -0.30
C PRO A 112 12.66 7.16 0.17
N VAL A 113 11.53 6.45 0.16
CA VAL A 113 10.23 6.99 0.54
C VAL A 113 9.73 6.26 1.79
N ALA A 114 9.43 7.01 2.84
CA ALA A 114 8.82 6.50 4.06
C ALA A 114 7.34 6.86 4.16
N GLY A 115 6.91 7.90 3.44
CA GLY A 115 5.51 8.30 3.41
C GLY A 115 5.19 9.11 2.16
N ALA A 116 3.92 9.12 1.78
CA ALA A 116 3.44 9.84 0.62
C ALA A 116 2.03 10.37 0.89
N ALA A 117 1.73 11.55 0.34
CA ALA A 117 0.40 12.14 0.42
C ALA A 117 0.14 13.00 -0.81
N LEU A 118 -1.14 13.12 -1.15
CA LEU A 118 -1.58 14.03 -2.20
C LEU A 118 -2.03 15.34 -1.53
N THR A 119 -1.46 16.45 -1.98
CA THR A 119 -1.87 17.77 -1.47
C THR A 119 -3.18 18.20 -2.12
N ALA A 120 -3.81 19.25 -1.56
CA ALA A 120 -5.11 19.73 -2.03
C ALA A 120 -5.09 20.17 -3.50
N ASP A 121 -3.96 20.62 -4.01
CA ASP A 121 -3.80 21.06 -5.39
C ASP A 121 -3.36 19.93 -6.36
N GLY A 122 -3.33 18.68 -5.88
CA GLY A 122 -2.96 17.54 -6.70
C GLY A 122 -1.47 17.27 -6.78
N THR A 123 -0.66 17.95 -5.97
CA THR A 123 0.78 17.71 -5.91
C THR A 123 1.08 16.50 -5.03
N LEU A 124 1.97 15.64 -5.47
CA LEU A 124 2.45 14.51 -4.68
C LEU A 124 3.55 14.98 -3.73
N ALA A 125 3.35 14.77 -2.44
CA ALA A 125 4.36 15.02 -1.41
C ALA A 125 4.97 13.69 -0.96
N LEU A 126 6.30 13.58 -1.04
CA LEU A 126 7.05 12.40 -0.63
C LEU A 126 7.96 12.75 0.55
N VAL A 127 7.96 11.89 1.54
CA VAL A 127 8.78 12.03 2.75
C VAL A 127 9.70 10.83 2.87
N GLY A 128 10.97 11.07 3.15
CA GLY A 128 11.95 10.00 3.30
C GLY A 128 13.18 10.48 4.03
N SER A 129 14.23 9.66 4.02
CA SER A 129 15.49 9.98 4.71
C SER A 129 16.18 11.23 4.18
N ARG A 130 15.81 11.69 2.98
CA ARG A 130 16.37 12.91 2.37
C ARG A 130 15.44 14.11 2.48
N GLY A 131 14.43 14.05 3.36
CA GLY A 131 13.49 15.14 3.61
C GLY A 131 12.20 15.01 2.81
N VAL A 132 11.58 16.14 2.54
CA VAL A 132 10.30 16.24 1.82
C VAL A 132 10.54 16.76 0.42
N ARG A 133 9.88 16.15 -0.56
CA ARG A 133 9.86 16.69 -1.91
C ARG A 133 8.45 16.63 -2.49
N THR A 134 8.15 17.51 -3.42
CA THR A 134 6.85 17.58 -4.07
C THR A 134 7.00 17.40 -5.57
N LEU A 135 6.05 16.66 -6.16
CA LEU A 135 6.01 16.39 -7.58
C LEU A 135 4.60 16.61 -8.09
N GLY A 136 4.48 17.27 -9.24
CA GLY A 136 3.20 17.34 -9.92
C GLY A 136 2.82 15.95 -10.42
N VAL A 137 1.63 15.48 -10.05
CA VAL A 137 1.11 14.17 -10.49
C VAL A 137 -0.15 14.41 -11.30
N LYS A 138 -0.12 13.94 -12.52
CA LYS A 138 -1.29 14.01 -13.39
C LYS A 138 -2.02 12.67 -13.43
#